data_360bb0c81e46776fad30bf4a49a93e53
#
_entry.id   360bb0c81e46776fad30bf4a49a93e53
#
_cell.length_a   1.000
_cell.length_b   1.000
_cell.length_c   1.000
_cell.angle_alpha   90.00
_cell.angle_beta   90.00
_cell.angle_gamma   90.00
#
_symmetry.space_group_name_H-M   'P 1'
#
loop_
_entity.id
_entity.type
_entity.pdbx_description
1 polymer ?
#
loop_
_entity_poly.entity_id
_entity_poly.type
_entity_poly.pdbx_seq_one_letter_code
_entity_poly.pdbx_strand_id
1 'polypeptide(L)'
;MNLKLFNTLTKTKEDFNPINHKSIKMYACGPTLYNNPHIGNFRPIIVFDILYRILQLKFGEGNVTYVRNITDIDDKIINKANELKISTKKLVEQTQKVYHEDLKSLSILEPTHEPKATEYISKMIEMITSLIQKEYAYVSSNHVLFESKKFKNYGALSKFSLKDIISGARVEVAEYKKNPEDFVLWKPSKDNEPYWESPWGKGRPGWHIECSAMIAELLGPTIDIHAGGLDLIFPHHENEIAQSC
;
A
#
# COMPACT_ATOMS: atom_id res chain seq x y z
N MET A 1 11.94 -17.72 24.00
CA MET A 1 12.76 -17.40 22.83
C MET A 1 12.45 -15.96 22.42
N ASN A 2 13.46 -15.08 22.32
CA ASN A 2 13.21 -13.71 21.85
C ASN A 2 13.08 -13.72 20.33
N LEU A 3 11.98 -13.15 19.83
CA LEU A 3 11.79 -12.92 18.41
C LEU A 3 12.59 -11.70 17.98
N LYS A 4 13.45 -11.83 16.98
CA LYS A 4 14.19 -10.71 16.38
C LYS A 4 13.75 -10.54 14.94
N LEU A 5 13.42 -9.30 14.58
CA LEU A 5 13.05 -8.93 13.22
C LEU A 5 14.06 -7.94 12.65
N PHE A 6 14.27 -8.02 11.34
CA PHE A 6 15.07 -7.01 10.64
C PHE A 6 14.21 -5.76 10.41
N ASN A 7 14.65 -4.64 10.94
CA ASN A 7 13.99 -3.36 10.76
C ASN A 7 14.65 -2.60 9.60
N THR A 8 13.89 -2.35 8.53
CA THR A 8 14.38 -1.65 7.34
C THR A 8 14.80 -0.22 7.63
N LEU A 9 14.14 0.45 8.59
CA LEU A 9 14.45 1.84 8.97
C LEU A 9 15.85 1.96 9.60
N THR A 10 16.17 1.05 10.54
CA THR A 10 17.46 1.04 11.28
C THR A 10 18.52 0.19 10.60
N LYS A 11 18.10 -0.70 9.65
CA LYS A 11 18.95 -1.70 8.97
C LYS A 11 19.60 -2.71 9.93
N THR A 12 19.00 -2.96 11.07
CA THR A 12 19.48 -3.90 12.09
C THR A 12 18.43 -4.93 12.45
N LYS A 13 18.88 -6.07 13.03
CA LYS A 13 18.00 -7.02 13.70
C LYS A 13 17.73 -6.54 15.12
N GLU A 14 16.47 -6.34 15.45
CA GLU A 14 16.01 -5.82 16.74
C GLU A 14 15.11 -6.85 17.43
N ASP A 15 15.08 -6.82 18.76
CA ASP A 15 14.11 -7.59 19.52
C ASP A 15 12.71 -7.05 19.28
N PHE A 16 11.79 -7.92 18.88
CA PHE A 16 10.41 -7.52 18.63
C PHE A 16 9.65 -7.41 19.95
N ASN A 17 9.29 -6.20 20.29
CA ASN A 17 8.47 -5.86 21.44
C ASN A 17 7.18 -5.20 20.95
N PRO A 18 6.03 -5.91 20.92
CA PRO A 18 4.78 -5.32 20.47
C PRO A 18 4.29 -4.23 21.42
N ILE A 19 3.58 -3.26 20.89
CA ILE A 19 2.95 -2.18 21.64
C ILE A 19 1.99 -2.75 22.69
N ASN A 20 1.24 -3.79 22.31
CA ASN A 20 0.35 -4.49 23.19
C ASN A 20 0.45 -6.01 22.94
N HIS A 21 0.90 -6.78 23.93
CA HIS A 21 1.04 -8.24 23.84
C HIS A 21 -0.29 -8.99 23.59
N LYS A 22 -1.43 -8.37 23.81
CA LYS A 22 -2.77 -8.91 23.59
C LYS A 22 -3.45 -8.38 22.32
N SER A 23 -2.76 -7.53 21.55
CA SER A 23 -3.31 -6.94 20.32
C SER A 23 -2.18 -6.52 19.40
N ILE A 24 -1.59 -7.50 18.73
CA ILE A 24 -0.49 -7.27 17.77
C ILE A 24 -1.10 -7.00 16.41
N LYS A 25 -0.70 -5.92 15.78
CA LYS A 25 -1.22 -5.41 14.52
C LYS A 25 -0.17 -5.52 13.44
N MET A 26 -0.42 -6.36 12.44
CA MET A 26 0.46 -6.59 11.31
C MET A 26 -0.27 -6.26 10.01
N TYR A 27 0.34 -5.44 9.18
CA TYR A 27 -0.10 -5.16 7.82
C TYR A 27 0.95 -5.60 6.81
N ALA A 28 0.54 -6.20 5.71
CA ALA A 28 1.41 -6.46 4.57
C ALA A 28 0.76 -5.96 3.29
N CYS A 29 1.51 -5.19 2.50
CA CYS A 29 1.07 -4.77 1.17
C CYS A 29 0.88 -5.99 0.27
N GLY A 30 -0.33 -6.15 -0.23
CA GLY A 30 -0.74 -7.26 -1.08
C GLY A 30 -0.50 -7.01 -2.57
N PRO A 31 -0.93 -7.92 -3.44
CA PRO A 31 -0.68 -7.83 -4.87
C PRO A 31 -1.66 -6.88 -5.58
N THR A 32 -1.20 -6.35 -6.73
CA THR A 32 -2.06 -5.73 -7.74
C THR A 32 -2.53 -6.81 -8.72
N LEU A 33 -3.85 -6.99 -8.84
CA LEU A 33 -4.46 -8.10 -9.59
C LEU A 33 -4.66 -7.78 -11.09
N TYR A 34 -3.58 -7.60 -11.83
CA TYR A 34 -3.63 -7.33 -13.27
C TYR A 34 -3.20 -8.52 -14.15
N ASN A 35 -2.55 -9.53 -13.56
CA ASN A 35 -2.06 -10.73 -14.25
C ASN A 35 -1.95 -11.89 -13.26
N ASN A 36 -1.84 -13.12 -13.78
CA ASN A 36 -1.59 -14.27 -12.93
C ASN A 36 -0.30 -14.06 -12.12
N PRO A 37 -0.31 -14.40 -10.83
CA PRO A 37 0.86 -14.24 -9.99
C PRO A 37 1.99 -15.18 -10.40
N HIS A 38 3.22 -14.80 -10.11
CA HIS A 38 4.40 -15.62 -10.29
C HIS A 38 5.14 -15.81 -8.97
N ILE A 39 6.12 -16.69 -8.91
CA ILE A 39 6.83 -17.06 -7.68
C ILE A 39 7.38 -15.84 -6.91
N GLY A 40 7.79 -14.80 -7.62
CA GLY A 40 8.27 -13.55 -7.00
C GLY A 40 7.20 -12.82 -6.19
N ASN A 41 5.93 -12.93 -6.57
CA ASN A 41 4.81 -12.34 -5.81
C ASN A 41 4.52 -13.14 -4.53
N PHE A 42 4.72 -14.47 -4.56
CA PHE A 42 4.48 -15.32 -3.40
C PHE A 42 5.62 -15.27 -2.37
N ARG A 43 6.84 -14.95 -2.77
CA ARG A 43 7.98 -14.89 -1.85
C ARG A 43 7.72 -14.04 -0.60
N PRO A 44 7.31 -12.76 -0.69
CA PRO A 44 6.99 -11.96 0.49
C PRO A 44 5.81 -12.55 1.27
N ILE A 45 4.79 -13.07 0.60
CA ILE A 45 3.60 -13.64 1.23
C ILE A 45 3.98 -14.85 2.10
N ILE A 46 4.82 -15.76 1.59
CA ILE A 46 5.33 -16.92 2.34
C ILE A 46 6.14 -16.47 3.58
N VAL A 47 7.01 -15.47 3.41
CA VAL A 47 7.81 -14.94 4.53
C VAL A 47 6.91 -14.36 5.62
N PHE A 48 5.86 -13.62 5.24
CA PHE A 48 4.95 -13.01 6.18
C PHE A 48 3.94 -14.02 6.77
N ASP A 49 3.59 -15.08 6.06
CA ASP A 49 2.83 -16.20 6.60
C ASP A 49 3.61 -16.91 7.73
N ILE A 50 4.91 -17.17 7.50
CA ILE A 50 5.78 -17.73 8.55
C ILE A 50 5.83 -16.78 9.76
N LEU A 51 5.99 -15.49 9.55
CA LEU A 51 5.98 -14.51 10.64
C LEU A 51 4.64 -14.51 11.37
N TYR A 52 3.52 -14.52 10.66
CA TYR A 52 2.19 -14.56 11.25
C TYR A 52 2.00 -15.81 12.13
N ARG A 53 2.40 -16.99 11.67
CA ARG A 53 2.38 -18.24 12.46
C ARG A 53 3.25 -18.14 13.72
N ILE A 54 4.45 -17.56 13.61
CA ILE A 54 5.34 -17.34 14.77
C ILE A 54 4.71 -16.39 15.77
N LEU A 55 4.08 -15.33 15.32
CA LEU A 55 3.37 -14.39 16.19
C LEU A 55 2.20 -15.04 16.90
N GLN A 56 1.37 -15.83 16.19
CA GLN A 56 0.27 -16.59 16.77
C GLN A 56 0.76 -17.61 17.82
N LEU A 57 1.82 -18.35 17.50
CA LEU A 57 2.43 -19.32 18.42
C LEU A 57 2.97 -18.65 19.70
N LYS A 58 3.57 -17.46 19.54
CA LYS A 58 4.21 -16.77 20.68
C LYS A 58 3.23 -16.01 21.54
N PHE A 59 2.23 -15.37 20.94
CA PHE A 59 1.35 -14.41 21.61
C PHE A 59 -0.10 -14.91 21.73
N GLY A 60 -0.45 -16.01 21.06
CA GLY A 60 -1.80 -16.57 20.96
C GLY A 60 -2.53 -16.13 19.68
N GLU A 61 -3.27 -17.04 19.08
CA GLU A 61 -3.98 -16.82 17.80
C GLU A 61 -4.92 -15.60 17.84
N GLY A 62 -5.71 -15.46 18.91
CA GLY A 62 -6.66 -14.36 19.06
C GLY A 62 -6.04 -12.98 19.33
N ASN A 63 -4.72 -12.91 19.52
CA ASN A 63 -4.02 -11.68 19.86
C ASN A 63 -3.27 -11.06 18.66
N VAL A 64 -3.39 -11.64 17.45
CA VAL A 64 -2.69 -11.16 16.26
C VAL A 64 -3.71 -10.84 15.17
N THR A 65 -3.80 -9.58 14.80
CA THR A 65 -4.59 -9.14 13.65
C THR A 65 -3.65 -8.93 12.46
N TYR A 66 -3.81 -9.76 11.43
CA TYR A 66 -3.05 -9.67 10.19
C TYR A 66 -3.95 -9.17 9.06
N VAL A 67 -3.56 -8.08 8.44
CA VAL A 67 -4.23 -7.51 7.27
C VAL A 67 -3.30 -7.62 6.06
N ARG A 68 -3.82 -8.13 4.95
CA ARG A 68 -3.15 -8.14 3.65
C ARG A 68 -4.16 -7.68 2.61
N ASN A 69 -3.91 -6.53 2.00
CA ASN A 69 -4.86 -5.95 1.04
C ASN A 69 -4.78 -6.60 -0.35
N ILE A 70 -5.77 -6.28 -1.15
CA ILE A 70 -5.78 -6.47 -2.59
C ILE A 70 -5.91 -5.11 -3.25
N THR A 71 -4.96 -4.77 -4.14
CA THR A 71 -5.09 -3.62 -5.04
C THR A 71 -5.89 -4.06 -6.27
N ASP A 72 -7.15 -3.65 -6.32
CA ASP A 72 -8.13 -3.99 -7.36
C ASP A 72 -8.46 -2.80 -8.29
N ILE A 73 -7.74 -1.68 -8.13
CA ILE A 73 -7.76 -0.52 -9.01
C ILE A 73 -6.34 0.02 -9.20
N ASP A 74 -5.86 0.04 -10.44
CA ASP A 74 -4.52 0.53 -10.80
C ASP A 74 -4.46 0.71 -12.32
N ASP A 75 -3.53 1.54 -12.81
CA ASP A 75 -3.32 1.73 -14.25
C ASP A 75 -2.99 0.42 -14.96
N LYS A 76 -2.25 -0.49 -14.32
CA LYS A 76 -1.92 -1.81 -14.89
C LYS A 76 -3.17 -2.64 -15.10
N ILE A 77 -4.12 -2.59 -14.15
CA ILE A 77 -5.41 -3.29 -14.26
C ILE A 77 -6.23 -2.71 -15.41
N ILE A 78 -6.32 -1.38 -15.49
CA ILE A 78 -7.07 -0.68 -16.55
C ILE A 78 -6.48 -1.01 -17.93
N ASN A 79 -5.17 -0.88 -18.07
CA ASN A 79 -4.48 -1.15 -19.33
C ASN A 79 -4.64 -2.62 -19.76
N LYS A 80 -4.51 -3.56 -18.82
CA LYS A 80 -4.66 -4.99 -19.12
C LYS A 80 -6.09 -5.37 -19.46
N ALA A 81 -7.08 -4.80 -18.78
CA ALA A 81 -8.49 -5.01 -19.09
C ALA A 81 -8.84 -4.49 -20.51
N ASN A 82 -8.31 -3.31 -20.87
CA ASN A 82 -8.47 -2.74 -22.21
C ASN A 82 -7.81 -3.61 -23.30
N GLU A 83 -6.59 -4.12 -23.04
CA GLU A 83 -5.89 -5.06 -23.94
C GLU A 83 -6.73 -6.31 -24.19
N LEU A 84 -7.31 -6.88 -23.13
CA LEU A 84 -8.12 -8.09 -23.18
C LEU A 84 -9.58 -7.82 -23.60
N LYS A 85 -9.99 -6.57 -23.78
CA LYS A 85 -11.37 -6.14 -24.09
C LYS A 85 -12.41 -6.69 -23.11
N ILE A 86 -12.07 -6.68 -21.82
CA ILE A 86 -12.95 -7.06 -20.71
C ILE A 86 -13.05 -5.92 -19.69
N SER A 87 -14.01 -5.99 -18.76
CA SER A 87 -14.08 -5.02 -17.68
C SER A 87 -12.97 -5.25 -16.66
N THR A 88 -12.52 -4.17 -15.98
CA THR A 88 -11.57 -4.25 -14.86
C THR A 88 -12.06 -5.19 -13.78
N LYS A 89 -13.35 -5.15 -13.45
CA LYS A 89 -14.00 -6.04 -12.49
C LYS A 89 -13.80 -7.52 -12.87
N LYS A 90 -14.08 -7.88 -14.14
CA LYS A 90 -13.92 -9.26 -14.62
C LYS A 90 -12.46 -9.71 -14.56
N LEU A 91 -11.52 -8.84 -14.92
CA LEU A 91 -10.09 -9.15 -14.83
C LEU A 91 -9.67 -9.44 -13.37
N VAL A 92 -10.06 -8.55 -12.45
CA VAL A 92 -9.76 -8.70 -11.01
C VAL A 92 -10.35 -9.99 -10.46
N GLU A 93 -11.63 -10.29 -10.73
CA GLU A 93 -12.30 -11.52 -10.29
C GLU A 93 -11.55 -12.79 -10.76
N GLN A 94 -11.16 -12.82 -12.04
CA GLN A 94 -10.41 -13.95 -12.60
C GLN A 94 -9.03 -14.11 -11.95
N THR A 95 -8.29 -13.02 -11.83
CA THR A 95 -6.94 -13.02 -11.27
C THR A 95 -6.97 -13.33 -9.77
N GLN A 96 -7.95 -12.80 -9.03
CA GLN A 96 -8.13 -13.08 -7.60
C GLN A 96 -8.42 -14.56 -7.35
N LYS A 97 -9.24 -15.18 -8.20
CA LYS A 97 -9.52 -16.62 -8.09
C LYS A 97 -8.24 -17.43 -8.20
N VAL A 98 -7.43 -17.19 -9.23
CA VAL A 98 -6.15 -17.88 -9.43
C VAL A 98 -5.22 -17.61 -8.24
N TYR A 99 -5.12 -16.37 -7.79
CA TYR A 99 -4.31 -15.99 -6.63
C TYR A 99 -4.68 -16.76 -5.37
N HIS A 100 -5.98 -16.90 -5.06
CA HIS A 100 -6.44 -17.64 -3.89
C HIS A 100 -6.23 -19.17 -4.03
N GLU A 101 -6.39 -19.72 -5.24
CA GLU A 101 -6.08 -21.13 -5.52
C GLU A 101 -4.60 -21.43 -5.30
N ASP A 102 -3.73 -20.54 -5.74
CA ASP A 102 -2.28 -20.65 -5.54
C ASP A 102 -1.89 -20.52 -4.06
N LEU A 103 -2.47 -19.56 -3.33
CA LEU A 103 -2.26 -19.42 -1.87
C LEU A 103 -2.64 -20.70 -1.13
N LYS A 104 -3.77 -21.29 -1.48
CA LYS A 104 -4.24 -22.56 -0.90
C LYS A 104 -3.27 -23.70 -1.21
N SER A 105 -2.77 -23.78 -2.44
CA SER A 105 -1.78 -24.80 -2.85
C SER A 105 -0.49 -24.71 -2.05
N LEU A 106 -0.10 -23.49 -1.67
CA LEU A 106 1.08 -23.20 -0.85
C LEU A 106 0.82 -23.34 0.65
N SER A 107 -0.41 -23.70 1.07
CA SER A 107 -0.83 -23.81 2.48
C SER A 107 -0.62 -22.50 3.26
N ILE A 108 -0.77 -21.35 2.59
CA ILE A 108 -0.72 -20.02 3.19
C ILE A 108 -2.00 -19.80 4.01
N LEU A 109 -1.85 -19.30 5.24
CA LEU A 109 -2.98 -18.92 6.07
C LEU A 109 -3.71 -17.71 5.49
N GLU A 110 -5.01 -17.71 5.64
CA GLU A 110 -5.81 -16.53 5.36
C GLU A 110 -5.46 -15.42 6.38
N PRO A 111 -5.32 -14.15 5.93
CA PRO A 111 -5.19 -13.04 6.86
C PRO A 111 -6.49 -12.83 7.65
N THR A 112 -6.43 -12.11 8.75
CA THR A 112 -7.64 -11.72 9.51
C THR A 112 -8.58 -10.88 8.66
N HIS A 113 -8.02 -9.99 7.83
CA HIS A 113 -8.75 -9.18 6.87
C HIS A 113 -7.99 -9.12 5.55
N GLU A 114 -8.72 -9.23 4.42
CA GLU A 114 -8.19 -9.05 3.06
C GLU A 114 -9.01 -7.97 2.33
N PRO A 115 -8.84 -6.67 2.72
CA PRO A 115 -9.61 -5.57 2.14
C PRO A 115 -9.22 -5.31 0.69
N LYS A 116 -10.20 -4.87 -0.11
CA LYS A 116 -9.97 -4.36 -1.47
C LYS A 116 -9.88 -2.83 -1.46
N ALA A 117 -8.98 -2.26 -2.23
CA ALA A 117 -8.80 -0.82 -2.30
C ALA A 117 -10.11 -0.08 -2.66
N THR A 118 -10.90 -0.63 -3.60
CA THR A 118 -12.17 -0.02 -4.02
C THR A 118 -13.25 0.05 -2.94
N GLU A 119 -13.12 -0.73 -1.87
CA GLU A 119 -14.05 -0.71 -0.74
C GLU A 119 -13.76 0.44 0.25
N TYR A 120 -12.59 1.10 0.12
CA TYR A 120 -12.10 2.13 1.05
C TYR A 120 -11.97 3.51 0.43
N ILE A 121 -12.58 3.77 -0.72
CA ILE A 121 -12.47 5.05 -1.44
C ILE A 121 -12.88 6.25 -0.57
N SER A 122 -13.95 6.14 0.21
CA SER A 122 -14.38 7.21 1.11
C SER A 122 -13.32 7.53 2.16
N LYS A 123 -12.64 6.51 2.70
CA LYS A 123 -11.57 6.66 3.68
C LYS A 123 -10.32 7.28 3.08
N MET A 124 -10.02 6.97 1.82
CA MET A 124 -8.95 7.63 1.08
C MET A 124 -9.25 9.10 0.87
N ILE A 125 -10.49 9.45 0.48
CA ILE A 125 -10.92 10.85 0.30
C ILE A 125 -10.85 11.61 1.63
N GLU A 126 -11.29 11.02 2.75
CA GLU A 126 -11.17 11.60 4.09
C GLU A 126 -9.71 11.88 4.46
N MET A 127 -8.81 10.90 4.25
CA MET A 127 -7.38 11.05 4.54
C MET A 127 -6.74 12.13 3.65
N ILE A 128 -7.00 12.13 2.36
CA ILE A 128 -6.50 13.16 1.42
C ILE A 128 -6.99 14.55 1.83
N THR A 129 -8.26 14.68 2.22
CA THR A 129 -8.82 15.95 2.70
C THR A 129 -8.07 16.45 3.94
N SER A 130 -7.78 15.54 4.89
CA SER A 130 -6.98 15.87 6.07
C SER A 130 -5.56 16.32 5.71
N LEU A 131 -4.91 15.66 4.74
CA LEU A 131 -3.58 16.05 4.28
C LEU A 131 -3.57 17.44 3.62
N ILE A 132 -4.62 17.78 2.87
CA ILE A 132 -4.79 19.14 2.30
C ILE A 132 -4.97 20.16 3.43
N GLN A 133 -5.84 19.88 4.41
CA GLN A 133 -6.07 20.78 5.55
C GLN A 133 -4.83 21.02 6.38
N LYS A 134 -3.95 20.00 6.48
CA LYS A 134 -2.64 20.09 7.16
C LYS A 134 -1.55 20.67 6.25
N GLU A 135 -1.90 21.10 5.06
CA GLU A 135 -1.00 21.67 4.04
C GLU A 135 0.10 20.72 3.52
N TYR A 136 0.02 19.41 3.77
CA TYR A 136 0.91 18.42 3.18
C TYR A 136 0.58 18.06 1.74
N ALA A 137 -0.66 18.35 1.31
CA ALA A 137 -1.11 18.07 -0.05
C ALA A 137 -1.70 19.32 -0.71
N TYR A 138 -1.71 19.33 -2.04
CA TYR A 138 -2.25 20.41 -2.84
C TYR A 138 -2.98 19.89 -4.08
N VAL A 139 -3.90 20.72 -4.60
CA VAL A 139 -4.65 20.44 -5.83
C VAL A 139 -3.96 21.13 -7.00
N SER A 140 -3.77 20.41 -8.11
CA SER A 140 -3.23 20.94 -9.37
C SER A 140 -3.80 20.17 -10.55
N SER A 141 -4.41 20.85 -11.51
CA SER A 141 -4.99 20.25 -12.73
C SER A 141 -5.86 19.01 -12.43
N ASN A 142 -6.79 19.14 -11.49
CA ASN A 142 -7.68 18.07 -11.00
C ASN A 142 -6.96 16.86 -10.37
N HIS A 143 -5.65 16.93 -10.15
CA HIS A 143 -4.90 15.99 -9.34
C HIS A 143 -4.79 16.50 -7.91
N VAL A 144 -4.67 15.58 -6.95
CA VAL A 144 -4.19 15.91 -5.60
C VAL A 144 -2.84 15.26 -5.41
N LEU A 145 -1.88 16.04 -4.97
CA LEU A 145 -0.49 15.61 -4.81
C LEU A 145 -0.02 15.85 -3.38
N PHE A 146 0.78 14.92 -2.88
CA PHE A 146 1.54 15.12 -1.65
C PHE A 146 2.81 15.91 -1.96
N GLU A 147 3.06 16.97 -1.17
CA GLU A 147 4.24 17.82 -1.30
C GLU A 147 5.40 17.24 -0.46
N SER A 148 6.23 16.39 -1.09
CA SER A 148 7.22 15.56 -0.40
C SER A 148 8.23 16.36 0.43
N LYS A 149 8.56 17.58 -0.01
CA LYS A 149 9.48 18.49 0.73
C LYS A 149 8.94 18.95 2.09
N LYS A 150 7.64 18.90 2.29
CA LYS A 150 7.02 19.28 3.58
C LYS A 150 7.20 18.20 4.65
N PHE A 151 7.40 16.96 4.25
CA PHE A 151 7.71 15.89 5.18
C PHE A 151 9.22 15.82 5.41
N LYS A 152 9.65 16.35 6.55
CA LYS A 152 11.08 16.54 6.90
C LYS A 152 11.93 15.28 6.80
N ASN A 153 11.34 14.11 7.07
CA ASN A 153 12.04 12.82 7.10
C ASN A 153 11.87 12.01 5.81
N TYR A 154 11.40 12.63 4.70
CA TYR A 154 11.23 11.93 3.44
C TYR A 154 12.57 11.37 2.92
N GLY A 155 12.58 10.08 2.58
CA GLY A 155 13.80 9.34 2.22
C GLY A 155 14.47 8.60 3.39
N ALA A 156 13.95 8.73 4.63
CA ALA A 156 14.57 8.10 5.80
C ALA A 156 14.52 6.57 5.78
N LEU A 157 13.46 5.97 5.21
CA LEU A 157 13.32 4.51 5.09
C LEU A 157 14.22 3.96 3.97
N SER A 158 14.12 4.55 2.78
CA SER A 158 14.85 4.11 1.59
C SER A 158 16.35 4.46 1.64
N LYS A 159 16.73 5.43 2.47
CA LYS A 159 18.06 6.05 2.51
C LYS A 159 18.43 6.78 1.22
N PHE A 160 17.43 7.14 0.41
CA PHE A 160 17.62 7.95 -0.78
C PHE A 160 17.58 9.43 -0.43
N SER A 161 18.53 10.19 -0.97
CA SER A 161 18.44 11.65 -0.96
C SER A 161 17.40 12.10 -2.00
N LEU A 162 16.85 13.32 -1.85
CA LEU A 162 15.97 13.92 -2.87
C LEU A 162 16.61 13.94 -4.26
N LYS A 163 17.94 14.09 -4.35
CA LYS A 163 18.68 14.05 -5.62
C LYS A 163 18.65 12.66 -6.26
N ASP A 164 18.82 11.61 -5.45
CA ASP A 164 18.75 10.21 -5.91
C ASP A 164 17.35 9.88 -6.38
N ILE A 165 16.33 10.40 -5.69
CA ILE A 165 14.90 10.22 -6.03
C ILE A 165 14.60 10.84 -7.40
N ILE A 166 15.06 12.08 -7.65
CA ILE A 166 14.83 12.81 -8.89
C ILE A 166 15.59 12.17 -10.06
N SER A 167 16.81 11.68 -9.82
CA SER A 167 17.63 11.02 -10.86
C SER A 167 17.19 9.58 -11.14
N GLY A 168 16.40 8.96 -10.26
CA GLY A 168 15.93 7.59 -10.40
C GLY A 168 14.73 7.49 -11.36
N ALA A 169 14.70 6.44 -12.18
CA ALA A 169 13.66 6.18 -13.19
C ALA A 169 12.23 5.93 -12.64
N ARG A 170 12.00 6.13 -11.34
CA ARG A 170 10.73 5.85 -10.66
C ARG A 170 9.88 7.09 -10.34
N VAL A 171 10.35 8.27 -10.76
CA VAL A 171 9.64 9.54 -10.55
C VAL A 171 9.09 10.03 -11.88
N GLU A 172 7.78 10.07 -12.00
CA GLU A 172 7.10 10.65 -13.15
C GLU A 172 7.24 12.19 -13.11
N VAL A 173 7.86 12.76 -14.13
CA VAL A 173 7.90 14.21 -14.31
C VAL A 173 6.63 14.64 -15.04
N ALA A 174 5.83 15.50 -14.42
CA ALA A 174 4.58 15.97 -15.00
C ALA A 174 4.36 17.46 -14.66
N GLU A 175 3.77 18.20 -15.60
CA GLU A 175 3.53 19.64 -15.47
C GLU A 175 2.61 20.01 -14.30
N TYR A 176 1.75 19.11 -13.87
CA TYR A 176 0.86 19.32 -12.71
C TYR A 176 1.59 19.22 -11.36
N LYS A 177 2.85 18.78 -11.31
CA LYS A 177 3.64 18.66 -10.07
C LYS A 177 4.41 19.94 -9.78
N LYS A 178 4.41 20.41 -8.53
CA LYS A 178 5.27 21.51 -8.06
C LYS A 178 6.74 21.10 -8.03
N ASN A 179 6.99 19.85 -7.61
CA ASN A 179 8.32 19.27 -7.56
C ASN A 179 8.29 17.86 -8.16
N PRO A 180 9.35 17.42 -8.83
CA PRO A 180 9.39 16.08 -9.45
C PRO A 180 9.09 14.94 -8.47
N GLU A 181 9.56 15.06 -7.23
CA GLU A 181 9.40 14.06 -6.17
C GLU A 181 7.99 14.00 -5.56
N ASP A 182 7.11 14.97 -5.83
CA ASP A 182 5.74 14.94 -5.35
C ASP A 182 4.99 13.75 -5.95
N PHE A 183 4.12 13.12 -5.18
CA PHE A 183 3.41 11.94 -5.63
C PHE A 183 1.88 12.09 -5.58
N VAL A 184 1.22 11.36 -6.44
CA VAL A 184 -0.23 11.46 -6.64
C VAL A 184 -0.98 10.76 -5.51
N LEU A 185 -1.93 11.48 -4.91
CA LEU A 185 -2.92 10.97 -3.95
C LEU A 185 -4.27 10.71 -4.62
N TRP A 186 -4.64 11.55 -5.59
CA TRP A 186 -5.85 11.44 -6.39
C TRP A 186 -5.58 11.90 -7.80
N LYS A 187 -6.08 11.17 -8.80
CA LYS A 187 -5.92 11.56 -10.20
C LYS A 187 -7.23 11.48 -10.95
N PRO A 188 -7.49 12.41 -11.91
CA PRO A 188 -8.69 12.38 -12.73
C PRO A 188 -8.74 11.10 -13.56
N SER A 189 -9.91 10.51 -13.69
CA SER A 189 -10.16 9.40 -14.60
C SER A 189 -10.47 9.92 -15.99
N LYS A 190 -10.00 9.21 -17.01
CA LYS A 190 -10.34 9.47 -18.42
C LYS A 190 -11.72 8.89 -18.74
N ASP A 191 -12.25 9.26 -19.90
CA ASP A 191 -13.47 8.63 -20.40
C ASP A 191 -13.26 7.11 -20.49
N ASN A 192 -14.28 6.36 -20.04
CA ASN A 192 -14.29 4.90 -19.98
C ASN A 192 -13.33 4.25 -18.93
N GLU A 193 -12.70 5.03 -18.06
CA GLU A 193 -11.98 4.50 -16.90
C GLU A 193 -12.89 4.46 -15.67
N PRO A 194 -12.66 3.54 -14.73
CA PRO A 194 -13.32 3.57 -13.42
C PRO A 194 -13.09 4.90 -12.72
N TYR A 195 -14.13 5.45 -12.10
CA TYR A 195 -14.04 6.69 -11.34
C TYR A 195 -14.96 6.69 -10.12
N TRP A 196 -14.63 7.55 -9.18
CA TRP A 196 -15.44 7.90 -8.04
C TRP A 196 -15.57 9.42 -7.95
N GLU A 197 -16.69 9.87 -7.42
CA GLU A 197 -16.90 11.30 -7.13
C GLU A 197 -16.03 11.72 -5.95
N SER A 198 -15.41 12.87 -6.04
CA SER A 198 -14.61 13.47 -4.98
C SER A 198 -14.73 14.99 -4.97
N PRO A 199 -14.29 15.68 -3.91
CA PRO A 199 -14.23 17.15 -3.89
C PRO A 199 -13.38 17.77 -5.01
N TRP A 200 -12.51 16.97 -5.62
CA TRP A 200 -11.58 17.40 -6.69
C TRP A 200 -12.04 16.97 -8.08
N GLY A 201 -13.24 16.41 -8.17
CA GLY A 201 -13.82 15.88 -9.41
C GLY A 201 -13.76 14.37 -9.52
N LYS A 202 -14.29 13.87 -10.65
CA LYS A 202 -14.27 12.44 -10.98
C LYS A 202 -12.86 11.94 -11.15
N GLY A 203 -12.52 10.88 -10.42
CA GLY A 203 -11.16 10.36 -10.43
C GLY A 203 -11.01 9.06 -9.67
N ARG A 204 -9.77 8.70 -9.41
CA ARG A 204 -9.36 7.51 -8.67
C ARG A 204 -8.19 7.78 -7.74
N PRO A 205 -7.99 6.98 -6.68
CA PRO A 205 -6.86 7.14 -5.78
C PRO A 205 -5.52 6.90 -6.48
N GLY A 206 -4.49 7.53 -5.98
CA GLY A 206 -3.11 7.13 -6.22
C GLY A 206 -2.81 5.84 -5.45
N TRP A 207 -1.87 5.07 -5.95
CA TRP A 207 -1.52 3.75 -5.39
C TRP A 207 -1.11 3.79 -3.90
N HIS A 208 -0.45 4.85 -3.46
CA HIS A 208 0.15 4.91 -2.12
C HIS A 208 -0.85 5.22 -1.00
N ILE A 209 -1.97 5.89 -1.30
CA ILE A 209 -2.96 6.26 -0.28
C ILE A 209 -3.83 5.07 0.13
N GLU A 210 -3.91 4.04 -0.71
CA GLU A 210 -4.75 2.87 -0.49
C GLU A 210 -4.40 2.17 0.83
N CYS A 211 -3.14 1.75 0.98
CA CYS A 211 -2.67 1.04 2.16
C CYS A 211 -2.77 1.91 3.42
N SER A 212 -2.38 3.18 3.34
CA SER A 212 -2.47 4.12 4.47
C SER A 212 -3.91 4.25 4.99
N ALA A 213 -4.89 4.37 4.09
CA ALA A 213 -6.30 4.48 4.47
C ALA A 213 -6.85 3.16 5.06
N MET A 214 -6.51 2.02 4.46
CA MET A 214 -6.93 0.70 4.97
C MET A 214 -6.30 0.39 6.33
N ILE A 215 -5.02 0.74 6.54
CA ILE A 215 -4.35 0.59 7.84
C ILE A 215 -5.05 1.44 8.89
N ALA A 216 -5.28 2.71 8.62
CA ALA A 216 -5.91 3.62 9.57
C ALA A 216 -7.30 3.14 9.99
N GLU A 217 -8.10 2.64 9.06
CA GLU A 217 -9.46 2.17 9.32
C GLU A 217 -9.48 0.82 10.05
N LEU A 218 -8.68 -0.15 9.63
CA LEU A 218 -8.74 -1.52 10.16
C LEU A 218 -7.89 -1.73 11.40
N LEU A 219 -6.75 -1.06 11.49
CA LEU A 219 -5.76 -1.26 12.55
C LEU A 219 -5.57 -0.04 13.44
N GLY A 220 -6.07 1.14 13.00
CA GLY A 220 -5.93 2.40 13.72
C GLY A 220 -4.60 3.10 13.45
N PRO A 221 -4.30 4.18 14.20
CA PRO A 221 -3.21 5.10 13.88
C PRO A 221 -1.81 4.52 14.13
N THR A 222 -1.70 3.40 14.81
CA THR A 222 -0.40 2.79 15.15
C THR A 222 -0.47 1.28 14.99
N ILE A 223 0.53 0.71 14.34
CA ILE A 223 0.68 -0.73 14.10
C ILE A 223 2.06 -1.21 14.54
N ASP A 224 2.19 -2.51 14.82
CA ASP A 224 3.44 -3.11 15.26
C ASP A 224 4.36 -3.45 14.08
N ILE A 225 3.79 -3.94 12.98
CA ILE A 225 4.54 -4.41 11.81
C ILE A 225 3.87 -3.91 10.54
N HIS A 226 4.63 -3.16 9.73
CA HIS A 226 4.33 -2.88 8.34
C HIS A 226 5.29 -3.68 7.46
N ALA A 227 4.75 -4.54 6.62
CA ALA A 227 5.51 -5.51 5.85
C ALA A 227 5.22 -5.39 4.34
N GLY A 228 6.20 -5.76 3.52
CA GLY A 228 6.07 -5.77 2.07
C GLY A 228 7.34 -6.25 1.38
N GLY A 229 7.32 -6.38 0.06
CA GLY A 229 8.49 -6.71 -0.74
C GLY A 229 9.57 -5.62 -0.64
N LEU A 230 10.83 -5.99 -0.83
CA LEU A 230 11.94 -5.03 -0.83
C LEU A 230 11.81 -3.97 -1.92
N ASP A 231 11.15 -4.30 -3.00
CA ASP A 231 10.83 -3.39 -4.12
C ASP A 231 9.79 -2.31 -3.74
N LEU A 232 9.03 -2.51 -2.65
CA LEU A 232 8.07 -1.56 -2.14
C LEU A 232 8.68 -0.53 -1.18
N ILE A 233 9.92 -0.71 -0.71
CA ILE A 233 10.57 0.25 0.19
C ILE A 233 10.51 1.65 -0.40
N PHE A 234 10.82 1.77 -1.69
CA PHE A 234 10.69 3.02 -2.43
C PHE A 234 10.04 2.77 -3.80
N PRO A 235 9.04 3.57 -4.18
CA PRO A 235 8.50 4.72 -3.45
C PRO A 235 7.37 4.37 -2.45
N HIS A 236 6.81 3.15 -2.46
CA HIS A 236 5.51 2.85 -1.84
C HIS A 236 5.51 3.07 -0.32
N HIS A 237 6.34 2.34 0.43
CA HIS A 237 6.37 2.45 1.90
C HIS A 237 6.90 3.80 2.38
N GLU A 238 7.84 4.42 1.65
CA GLU A 238 8.30 5.79 1.95
C GLU A 238 7.13 6.79 1.88
N ASN A 239 6.30 6.66 0.83
CA ASN A 239 5.13 7.52 0.64
C ASN A 239 4.04 7.24 1.68
N GLU A 240 3.84 5.98 2.08
CA GLU A 240 2.90 5.64 3.16
C GLU A 240 3.32 6.25 4.50
N ILE A 241 4.61 6.24 4.82
CA ILE A 241 5.14 6.92 6.01
C ILE A 241 4.84 8.42 5.95
N ALA A 242 5.09 9.05 4.80
CA ALA A 242 4.81 10.49 4.64
C ALA A 242 3.32 10.83 4.79
N GLN A 243 2.42 9.93 4.38
CA GLN A 243 0.97 10.09 4.51
C GLN A 243 0.45 9.88 5.93
N SER A 244 1.12 9.05 6.73
CA SER A 244 0.59 8.53 8.00
C SER A 244 1.31 9.07 9.25
N CYS A 245 2.53 9.61 9.14
CA CYS A 245 3.37 10.11 10.22
C CYS A 245 3.60 11.61 10.11
#